data_31ef75b7acc5ad0c6d7655feb90d61c0
#
_entry.id   31ef75b7acc5ad0c6d7655feb90d61c0
#
_cell.length_a   1.000
_cell.length_b   1.000
_cell.length_c   1.000
_cell.angle_alpha   90.00
_cell.angle_beta   90.00
_cell.angle_gamma   90.00
#
_symmetry.space_group_name_H-M   'P 1'
#
loop_
_entity.id
_entity.type
_entity.pdbx_description
1 polymer ?
#
loop_
_entity_poly.entity_id
_entity_poly.type
_entity_poly.pdbx_seq_one_letter_code
_entity_poly.pdbx_strand_id
1 'polypeptide(L)'
;MTDGNAIFDYPQTGIVLPSDQPGTDLVDFAEDAVAAGFDSVWTAGGWGYDPLVLLARVAERTDCPLGTCVVNGFSRTPASLAAGSLAVHEATGGRFILGLGASTPDIVEGFHGQSYDRPLRRLREMIEILDLALSGEPIDYNGEVFQLHGFTIDRADDVTIPVFNGALGRTNLAMTMDYADGWIPHLLPLSSIESALANAGDRARTDRSLHICPSLPTAIADDPTQARRLLAEHVATYVGSATFYRDVIANHGLHAEAHAVHDAWQDGRQSDAVSEITRELLDAVGIAGTPEYGRERLREILEQVDTALISFPRGATTDMHRAVAEALGPVSR
;
A
#
# COMPACT_ATOMS: atom_id res chain seq x y z
N MET A 1 21.65 0.23 30.31
CA MET A 1 20.52 -0.55 29.89
C MET A 1 19.41 0.43 29.64
N THR A 2 19.32 0.96 28.45
CA THR A 2 18.22 1.79 27.97
C THR A 2 17.29 0.82 27.27
N ASP A 3 16.02 0.75 27.72
CA ASP A 3 14.97 -0.01 27.08
C ASP A 3 14.82 0.46 25.61
N GLY A 4 15.51 -0.23 24.72
CA GLY A 4 15.55 0.07 23.30
C GLY A 4 14.36 -0.58 22.55
N ASN A 5 13.16 -0.32 22.99
CA ASN A 5 11.97 -0.67 22.23
C ASN A 5 11.04 0.54 22.27
N ALA A 6 11.45 1.63 21.63
CA ALA A 6 10.51 2.68 21.29
C ALA A 6 9.45 2.05 20.40
N ILE A 7 8.25 1.86 20.94
CA ILE A 7 7.09 1.40 20.18
C ILE A 7 6.92 2.43 19.06
N PHE A 8 7.05 1.97 17.80
CA PHE A 8 6.77 2.81 16.65
C PHE A 8 5.31 3.26 16.73
N ASP A 9 5.08 4.57 16.79
CA ASP A 9 3.74 5.14 16.85
C ASP A 9 3.18 5.18 15.42
N TYR A 10 2.36 4.18 15.08
CA TYR A 10 1.79 4.06 13.77
C TYR A 10 0.69 5.10 13.53
N PRO A 11 0.67 5.77 12.36
CA PRO A 11 -0.38 6.72 12.01
C PRO A 11 -1.75 6.04 11.88
N GLN A 12 -2.83 6.74 12.21
CA GLN A 12 -4.20 6.25 12.01
C GLN A 12 -4.66 6.47 10.56
N THR A 13 -4.27 7.61 9.96
CA THR A 13 -4.63 7.96 8.59
C THR A 13 -3.39 8.23 7.76
N GLY A 14 -3.45 7.84 6.50
CA GLY A 14 -2.40 8.15 5.54
C GLY A 14 -3.00 8.56 4.20
N ILE A 15 -2.36 9.52 3.52
CA ILE A 15 -2.71 9.88 2.16
C ILE A 15 -1.66 9.38 1.19
N VAL A 16 -2.10 8.73 0.13
CA VAL A 16 -1.22 8.22 -0.93
C VAL A 16 -1.09 9.29 -2.01
N LEU A 17 0.11 9.73 -2.31
CA LEU A 17 0.35 10.72 -3.35
C LEU A 17 -0.10 10.21 -4.72
N PRO A 18 -0.85 11.01 -5.51
CA PRO A 18 -1.28 10.61 -6.84
C PRO A 18 -0.06 10.49 -7.79
N SER A 19 0.00 9.44 -8.60
CA SER A 19 1.19 9.13 -9.42
C SER A 19 1.28 9.94 -10.73
N ASP A 20 0.26 10.71 -11.09
CA ASP A 20 0.10 11.40 -12.38
C ASP A 20 0.40 12.91 -12.32
N GLN A 21 0.85 13.41 -11.17
CA GLN A 21 1.18 14.81 -10.96
C GLN A 21 2.70 15.09 -11.05
N PRO A 22 3.13 16.31 -11.42
CA PRO A 22 4.53 16.72 -11.31
C PRO A 22 5.07 16.59 -9.89
N GLY A 23 6.34 16.19 -9.75
CA GLY A 23 6.93 15.93 -8.43
C GLY A 23 7.01 17.15 -7.50
N THR A 24 6.98 18.39 -8.02
CA THR A 24 6.82 19.62 -7.22
C THR A 24 5.43 19.70 -6.62
N ASP A 25 4.40 19.47 -7.43
CA ASP A 25 3.00 19.54 -7.01
C ASP A 25 2.67 18.44 -6.02
N LEU A 26 3.33 17.28 -6.11
CA LEU A 26 3.20 16.17 -5.14
C LEU A 26 3.75 16.54 -3.76
N VAL A 27 4.87 17.27 -3.69
CA VAL A 27 5.44 17.75 -2.42
C VAL A 27 4.54 18.81 -1.80
N ASP A 28 4.05 19.76 -2.58
CA ASP A 28 3.11 20.77 -2.13
C ASP A 28 1.78 20.14 -1.66
N PHE A 29 1.28 19.14 -2.40
CA PHE A 29 0.09 18.39 -1.98
C PHE A 29 0.31 17.61 -0.68
N ALA A 30 1.50 17.07 -0.44
CA ALA A 30 1.84 16.40 0.81
C ALA A 30 1.74 17.38 2.01
N GLU A 31 2.28 18.60 1.88
CA GLU A 31 2.14 19.64 2.90
C GLU A 31 0.69 20.01 3.15
N ASP A 32 -0.08 20.23 2.09
CA ASP A 32 -1.51 20.57 2.18
C ASP A 32 -2.30 19.47 2.90
N ALA A 33 -2.03 18.20 2.58
CA ALA A 33 -2.70 17.06 3.21
C ALA A 33 -2.37 16.93 4.71
N VAL A 34 -1.11 17.10 5.08
CA VAL A 34 -0.70 17.13 6.50
C VAL A 34 -1.33 18.31 7.23
N ALA A 35 -1.35 19.49 6.61
CA ALA A 35 -2.02 20.67 7.17
C ALA A 35 -3.54 20.47 7.30
N ALA A 36 -4.15 19.68 6.43
CA ALA A 36 -5.55 19.29 6.52
C ALA A 36 -5.83 18.26 7.63
N GLY A 37 -4.81 17.60 8.19
CA GLY A 37 -4.93 16.72 9.35
C GLY A 37 -4.63 15.24 9.09
N PHE A 38 -4.08 14.86 7.94
CA PHE A 38 -3.58 13.50 7.75
C PHE A 38 -2.33 13.25 8.61
N ASP A 39 -2.28 12.07 9.23
CA ASP A 39 -1.18 11.69 10.12
C ASP A 39 0.09 11.28 9.38
N SER A 40 -0.03 10.85 8.11
CA SER A 40 1.09 10.32 7.33
C SER A 40 0.92 10.51 5.83
N VAL A 41 2.05 10.47 5.10
CA VAL A 41 2.07 10.56 3.64
C VAL A 41 2.73 9.31 3.04
N TRP A 42 2.12 8.77 1.99
CA TRP A 42 2.54 7.53 1.35
C TRP A 42 2.69 7.71 -0.16
N THR A 43 3.54 6.88 -0.78
CA THR A 43 3.65 6.85 -2.24
C THR A 43 3.82 5.43 -2.76
N ALA A 44 3.32 5.18 -3.97
CA ALA A 44 3.43 3.89 -4.63
C ALA A 44 4.61 3.84 -5.60
N GLY A 45 5.30 2.71 -5.64
CA GLY A 45 6.34 2.41 -6.64
C GLY A 45 5.71 1.75 -7.88
N GLY A 46 5.10 2.56 -8.73
CA GLY A 46 4.50 2.09 -9.99
C GLY A 46 5.16 2.73 -11.20
N TRP A 47 4.36 3.45 -11.98
CA TRP A 47 4.78 4.12 -13.22
C TRP A 47 5.28 5.56 -13.02
N GLY A 48 5.21 6.07 -11.80
CA GLY A 48 5.57 7.44 -11.47
C GLY A 48 7.03 7.62 -11.07
N TYR A 49 7.26 8.55 -10.17
CA TYR A 49 8.59 8.82 -9.62
C TYR A 49 9.10 7.65 -8.76
N ASP A 50 10.42 7.61 -8.59
CA ASP A 50 11.02 6.74 -7.58
C ASP A 50 10.47 7.09 -6.19
N PRO A 51 9.84 6.14 -5.48
CA PRO A 51 9.14 6.42 -4.22
C PRO A 51 10.07 6.91 -3.12
N LEU A 52 11.29 6.37 -3.01
CA LEU A 52 12.23 6.78 -1.95
C LEU A 52 12.78 8.18 -2.21
N VAL A 53 13.06 8.51 -3.48
CA VAL A 53 13.49 9.87 -3.87
C VAL A 53 12.39 10.89 -3.63
N LEU A 54 11.14 10.56 -3.96
CA LEU A 54 10.00 11.45 -3.71
C LEU A 54 9.78 11.66 -2.20
N LEU A 55 9.80 10.58 -1.41
CA LEU A 55 9.63 10.68 0.04
C LEU A 55 10.75 11.45 0.73
N ALA A 56 12.00 11.32 0.28
CA ALA A 56 13.10 12.15 0.80
C ALA A 56 12.84 13.65 0.59
N ARG A 57 12.24 14.05 -0.54
CA ARG A 57 11.82 15.44 -0.77
C ARG A 57 10.64 15.88 0.10
N VAL A 58 9.68 14.98 0.32
CA VAL A 58 8.53 15.24 1.22
C VAL A 58 9.02 15.41 2.66
N ALA A 59 10.00 14.62 3.10
CA ALA A 59 10.60 14.71 4.44
C ALA A 59 11.24 16.09 4.75
N GLU A 60 11.69 16.82 3.73
CA GLU A 60 12.22 18.18 3.90
C GLU A 60 11.14 19.24 4.18
N ARG A 61 9.87 18.89 3.89
CA ARG A 61 8.73 19.83 3.92
C ARG A 61 7.66 19.45 4.94
N THR A 62 7.66 18.21 5.44
CA THR A 62 6.66 17.71 6.39
C THR A 62 7.33 17.04 7.58
N ASP A 63 6.68 17.13 8.73
CA ASP A 63 7.14 16.47 9.96
C ASP A 63 6.14 15.36 10.36
N CYS A 64 5.90 14.41 9.47
CA CYS A 64 5.00 13.28 9.69
C CYS A 64 5.65 11.94 9.30
N PRO A 65 5.13 10.81 9.76
CA PRO A 65 5.51 9.50 9.24
C PRO A 65 5.34 9.41 7.72
N LEU A 66 6.31 8.80 7.05
CA LEU A 66 6.26 8.55 5.61
C LEU A 66 6.27 7.07 5.31
N GLY A 67 5.58 6.65 4.23
CA GLY A 67 5.54 5.23 3.86
C GLY A 67 5.48 4.97 2.37
N THR A 68 5.76 3.73 1.99
CA THR A 68 5.54 3.26 0.62
C THR A 68 4.39 2.24 0.57
N CYS A 69 3.53 2.32 -0.47
CA CYS A 69 2.41 1.39 -0.64
C CYS A 69 2.16 1.01 -2.12
N VAL A 70 3.03 0.21 -2.72
CA VAL A 70 4.22 -0.46 -2.19
C VAL A 70 5.39 -0.32 -3.17
N VAL A 71 6.63 -0.52 -2.71
CA VAL A 71 7.77 -0.70 -3.61
C VAL A 71 7.73 -2.10 -4.20
N ASN A 72 8.01 -2.20 -5.50
CA ASN A 72 8.11 -3.47 -6.18
C ASN A 72 9.40 -4.22 -5.81
N GLY A 73 9.28 -5.44 -5.30
CA GLY A 73 10.41 -6.29 -4.93
C GLY A 73 11.34 -6.71 -6.07
N PHE A 74 11.02 -6.40 -7.33
CA PHE A 74 11.87 -6.64 -8.51
C PHE A 74 12.57 -5.39 -9.01
N SER A 75 12.15 -4.20 -8.60
CA SER A 75 12.70 -2.93 -9.10
C SER A 75 14.06 -2.56 -8.51
N ARG A 76 14.49 -3.22 -7.43
CA ARG A 76 15.71 -2.91 -6.69
C ARG A 76 16.41 -4.18 -6.19
N THR A 77 17.72 -4.08 -5.98
CA THR A 77 18.46 -5.07 -5.18
C THR A 77 18.20 -4.83 -3.69
N PRO A 78 18.32 -5.87 -2.84
CA PRO A 78 18.16 -5.70 -1.39
C PRO A 78 19.08 -4.63 -0.80
N ALA A 79 20.36 -4.59 -1.20
CA ALA A 79 21.30 -3.56 -0.75
C ALA A 79 20.89 -2.15 -1.15
N SER A 80 20.43 -1.95 -2.40
CA SER A 80 19.95 -0.65 -2.87
C SER A 80 18.67 -0.22 -2.15
N LEU A 81 17.80 -1.18 -1.84
CA LEU A 81 16.56 -0.91 -1.09
C LEU A 81 16.86 -0.53 0.36
N ALA A 82 17.75 -1.28 1.03
CA ALA A 82 18.15 -0.99 2.40
C ALA A 82 18.83 0.38 2.53
N ALA A 83 19.78 0.71 1.65
CA ALA A 83 20.45 2.02 1.66
C ALA A 83 19.49 3.19 1.40
N GLY A 84 18.56 3.02 0.44
CA GLY A 84 17.55 4.05 0.17
C GLY A 84 16.53 4.19 1.31
N SER A 85 16.14 3.08 1.94
CA SER A 85 15.23 3.07 3.10
C SER A 85 15.88 3.74 4.31
N LEU A 86 17.15 3.48 4.56
CA LEU A 86 17.93 4.14 5.62
C LEU A 86 17.97 5.67 5.41
N ALA A 87 18.21 6.12 4.18
CA ALA A 87 18.25 7.55 3.89
C ALA A 87 16.89 8.25 4.14
N VAL A 88 15.77 7.61 3.78
CA VAL A 88 14.43 8.16 4.08
C VAL A 88 14.14 8.08 5.59
N HIS A 89 14.54 7.00 6.25
CA HIS A 89 14.40 6.84 7.69
C HIS A 89 15.14 7.94 8.46
N GLU A 90 16.38 8.25 8.09
CA GLU A 90 17.13 9.38 8.67
C GLU A 90 16.44 10.73 8.41
N ALA A 91 15.99 10.96 7.17
CA ALA A 91 15.31 12.20 6.78
C ALA A 91 14.01 12.43 7.55
N THR A 92 13.31 11.35 7.94
CA THR A 92 12.07 11.43 8.73
C THR A 92 12.30 11.41 10.23
N GLY A 93 13.55 11.37 10.69
CA GLY A 93 13.86 11.22 12.11
C GLY A 93 13.35 9.89 12.69
N GLY A 94 13.41 8.81 11.92
CA GLY A 94 13.03 7.48 12.37
C GLY A 94 11.57 7.09 12.07
N ARG A 95 10.80 7.89 11.33
CA ARG A 95 9.36 7.68 11.10
C ARG A 95 9.06 7.22 9.67
N PHE A 96 9.80 6.23 9.19
CA PHE A 96 9.60 5.64 7.87
C PHE A 96 9.05 4.20 7.96
N ILE A 97 8.10 3.86 7.10
CA ILE A 97 7.51 2.53 6.95
C ILE A 97 7.77 2.06 5.51
N LEU A 98 8.45 0.93 5.35
CA LEU A 98 8.71 0.35 4.04
C LEU A 98 7.61 -0.63 3.65
N GLY A 99 6.74 -0.23 2.74
CA GLY A 99 5.79 -1.15 2.10
C GLY A 99 6.41 -1.83 0.88
N LEU A 100 6.37 -3.15 0.85
CA LEU A 100 6.84 -4.01 -0.24
C LEU A 100 5.70 -4.76 -0.92
N GLY A 101 5.89 -5.19 -2.15
CA GLY A 101 4.92 -6.02 -2.86
C GLY A 101 5.53 -6.83 -4.00
N ALA A 102 4.85 -7.93 -4.35
CA ALA A 102 5.28 -8.82 -5.43
C ALA A 102 5.15 -8.21 -6.83
N SER A 103 4.31 -7.17 -6.98
CA SER A 103 3.92 -6.64 -8.29
C SER A 103 3.19 -7.68 -9.17
N THR A 104 3.15 -7.48 -10.47
CA THR A 104 2.54 -8.41 -11.44
C THR A 104 3.54 -8.77 -12.54
N PRO A 105 3.35 -9.91 -13.24
CA PRO A 105 4.21 -10.29 -14.38
C PRO A 105 4.33 -9.16 -15.41
N ASP A 106 3.22 -8.53 -15.78
CA ASP A 106 3.20 -7.47 -16.81
C ASP A 106 4.09 -6.28 -16.44
N ILE A 107 4.09 -5.87 -15.19
CA ILE A 107 4.94 -4.78 -14.70
C ILE A 107 6.40 -5.23 -14.62
N VAL A 108 6.64 -6.39 -14.05
CA VAL A 108 8.00 -6.88 -13.82
C VAL A 108 8.70 -7.23 -15.14
N GLU A 109 8.03 -7.94 -16.02
CA GLU A 109 8.60 -8.38 -17.30
C GLU A 109 8.52 -7.29 -18.36
N GLY A 110 7.34 -6.62 -18.48
CA GLY A 110 7.10 -5.62 -19.51
C GLY A 110 7.75 -4.26 -19.25
N PHE A 111 7.78 -3.81 -18.00
CA PHE A 111 8.29 -2.49 -17.66
C PHE A 111 9.70 -2.51 -17.05
N HIS A 112 9.98 -3.46 -16.12
CA HIS A 112 11.29 -3.57 -15.50
C HIS A 112 12.28 -4.49 -16.24
N GLY A 113 11.82 -5.30 -17.22
CA GLY A 113 12.67 -6.22 -17.98
C GLY A 113 13.29 -7.33 -17.12
N GLN A 114 12.66 -7.67 -16.00
CA GLN A 114 13.08 -8.72 -15.09
C GLN A 114 12.20 -9.96 -15.27
N SER A 115 12.71 -11.16 -15.01
CA SER A 115 11.89 -12.37 -14.97
C SER A 115 11.05 -12.39 -13.70
N TYR A 116 9.73 -12.65 -13.84
CA TYR A 116 8.81 -12.82 -12.70
C TYR A 116 8.93 -14.21 -12.10
N ASP A 117 10.09 -14.52 -11.52
CA ASP A 117 10.38 -15.81 -10.94
C ASP A 117 10.33 -15.77 -9.41
N ARG A 118 9.69 -16.77 -8.81
CA ARG A 118 9.57 -16.99 -7.35
C ARG A 118 9.26 -15.73 -6.54
N PRO A 119 8.19 -14.95 -6.87
CA PRO A 119 7.94 -13.62 -6.30
C PRO A 119 7.81 -13.63 -4.77
N LEU A 120 7.16 -14.61 -4.18
CA LEU A 120 7.00 -14.68 -2.72
C LEU A 120 8.30 -15.07 -2.02
N ARG A 121 9.10 -15.97 -2.62
CA ARG A 121 10.43 -16.29 -2.08
C ARG A 121 11.34 -15.06 -2.13
N ARG A 122 11.31 -14.34 -3.24
CA ARG A 122 12.06 -13.09 -3.41
C ARG A 122 11.70 -12.05 -2.37
N LEU A 123 10.40 -11.82 -2.11
CA LEU A 123 9.95 -10.88 -1.07
C LEU A 123 10.40 -11.30 0.32
N ARG A 124 10.21 -12.57 0.67
CA ARG A 124 10.66 -13.10 1.95
C ARG A 124 12.14 -12.87 2.16
N GLU A 125 12.99 -13.31 1.22
CA GLU A 125 14.43 -13.15 1.31
C GLU A 125 14.84 -11.66 1.35
N MET A 126 14.09 -10.79 0.66
CA MET A 126 14.32 -9.35 0.70
C MET A 126 14.04 -8.78 2.09
N ILE A 127 12.96 -9.19 2.77
CA ILE A 127 12.65 -8.78 4.15
C ILE A 127 13.74 -9.27 5.11
N GLU A 128 14.11 -10.55 5.03
CA GLU A 128 15.20 -11.12 5.85
C GLU A 128 16.54 -10.39 5.66
N ILE A 129 16.87 -10.02 4.41
CA ILE A 129 18.10 -9.27 4.11
C ILE A 129 18.03 -7.83 4.61
N LEU A 130 16.86 -7.18 4.56
CA LEU A 130 16.69 -5.83 5.08
C LEU A 130 16.99 -5.77 6.58
N ASP A 131 16.48 -6.70 7.36
CA ASP A 131 16.74 -6.79 8.80
C ASP A 131 18.25 -6.94 9.07
N LEU A 132 18.94 -7.82 8.31
CA LEU A 132 20.39 -8.00 8.40
C LEU A 132 21.16 -6.74 7.96
N ALA A 133 20.75 -6.11 6.88
CA ALA A 133 21.43 -4.95 6.31
C ALA A 133 21.35 -3.71 7.21
N LEU A 134 20.31 -3.60 8.01
CA LEU A 134 20.07 -2.48 8.93
C LEU A 134 20.60 -2.73 10.36
N SER A 135 21.09 -3.94 10.65
CA SER A 135 21.66 -4.29 11.95
C SER A 135 23.04 -3.65 12.22
N GLY A 136 23.71 -3.16 11.17
CA GLY A 136 25.10 -2.68 11.27
C GLY A 136 26.16 -3.78 11.13
N GLU A 137 25.77 -5.04 11.16
CA GLU A 137 26.67 -6.20 11.03
C GLU A 137 26.92 -6.57 9.55
N PRO A 138 28.04 -7.26 9.21
CA PRO A 138 28.28 -7.74 7.87
C PRO A 138 27.17 -8.71 7.40
N ILE A 139 26.60 -8.44 6.23
CA ILE A 139 25.56 -9.29 5.65
C ILE A 139 26.22 -10.58 5.14
N ASP A 140 25.78 -11.72 5.67
CA ASP A 140 26.07 -13.05 5.14
C ASP A 140 24.75 -13.80 4.95
N TYR A 141 24.24 -13.82 3.72
CA TYR A 141 22.96 -14.39 3.36
C TYR A 141 23.09 -15.33 2.17
N ASN A 142 22.66 -16.58 2.34
CA ASN A 142 22.70 -17.61 1.32
C ASN A 142 21.30 -18.17 1.05
N GLY A 143 20.50 -17.37 0.33
CA GLY A 143 19.14 -17.72 -0.07
C GLY A 143 19.06 -18.44 -1.41
N GLU A 144 17.85 -18.73 -1.84
CA GLU A 144 17.56 -19.33 -3.14
C GLU A 144 17.52 -18.30 -4.28
N VAL A 145 17.21 -17.04 -3.95
CA VAL A 145 17.12 -15.92 -4.90
C VAL A 145 18.28 -14.97 -4.76
N PHE A 146 18.71 -14.70 -3.54
CA PHE A 146 19.82 -13.79 -3.24
C PHE A 146 20.97 -14.49 -2.52
N GLN A 147 22.18 -14.08 -2.88
CA GLN A 147 23.42 -14.48 -2.21
C GLN A 147 24.25 -13.22 -1.99
N LEU A 148 24.51 -12.86 -0.73
CA LEU A 148 25.26 -11.68 -0.33
C LEU A 148 26.31 -12.07 0.69
N HIS A 149 27.52 -11.52 0.57
CA HIS A 149 28.65 -11.90 1.42
C HIS A 149 29.50 -10.70 1.80
N GLY A 150 29.68 -10.49 3.11
CA GLY A 150 30.75 -9.66 3.66
C GLY A 150 30.59 -8.15 3.51
N PHE A 151 29.37 -7.62 3.22
CA PHE A 151 29.13 -6.19 3.15
C PHE A 151 28.39 -5.67 4.38
N THR A 152 28.68 -4.43 4.76
CA THR A 152 27.90 -3.61 5.69
C THR A 152 27.39 -2.40 4.96
N ILE A 153 26.27 -1.85 5.42
CA ILE A 153 25.82 -0.53 5.01
C ILE A 153 26.39 0.47 6.00
N ASP A 154 27.21 1.40 5.52
CA ASP A 154 27.72 2.48 6.34
C ASP A 154 26.56 3.23 6.99
N ARG A 155 26.69 3.54 8.30
CA ARG A 155 25.65 4.23 9.11
C ARG A 155 24.39 3.42 9.45
N ALA A 156 24.28 2.16 9.02
CA ALA A 156 23.33 1.24 9.63
C ALA A 156 23.92 0.82 10.99
N ASP A 157 23.27 1.20 12.07
CA ASP A 157 23.72 0.88 13.44
C ASP A 157 22.47 0.49 14.25
N ASP A 158 22.05 -0.76 14.10
CA ASP A 158 20.86 -1.34 14.73
C ASP A 158 19.56 -0.54 14.45
N VAL A 159 19.37 -0.20 13.16
CA VAL A 159 18.19 0.56 12.71
C VAL A 159 17.03 -0.40 12.43
N THR A 160 15.88 -0.11 13.01
CA THR A 160 14.63 -0.85 12.74
C THR A 160 13.70 0.00 11.85
N ILE A 161 13.37 -0.52 10.65
CA ILE A 161 12.39 0.06 9.75
C ILE A 161 11.22 -0.93 9.65
N PRO A 162 9.99 -0.58 10.06
CA PRO A 162 8.85 -1.48 9.90
C PRO A 162 8.63 -1.83 8.43
N VAL A 163 8.47 -3.11 8.14
CA VAL A 163 8.20 -3.61 6.78
C VAL A 163 6.76 -4.09 6.69
N PHE A 164 5.97 -3.45 5.81
CA PHE A 164 4.62 -3.85 5.47
C PHE A 164 4.60 -4.54 4.11
N ASN A 165 3.70 -5.51 3.92
CA ASN A 165 3.59 -6.21 2.63
C ASN A 165 2.21 -6.04 2.00
N GLY A 166 2.20 -5.75 0.69
CA GLY A 166 0.99 -5.75 -0.14
C GLY A 166 0.61 -7.17 -0.56
N ALA A 167 -0.16 -7.86 0.26
CA ALA A 167 -0.59 -9.23 0.00
C ALA A 167 -2.10 -9.30 -0.25
N LEU A 168 -2.51 -10.14 -1.21
CA LEU A 168 -3.93 -10.41 -1.53
C LEU A 168 -4.27 -11.90 -1.46
N GLY A 169 -3.38 -12.78 -1.91
CA GLY A 169 -3.60 -14.23 -1.90
C GLY A 169 -3.19 -14.87 -0.57
N ARG A 170 -3.84 -16.00 -0.23
CA ARG A 170 -3.61 -16.75 1.01
C ARG A 170 -2.13 -17.02 1.32
N THR A 171 -1.36 -17.51 0.35
CA THR A 171 0.06 -17.85 0.54
C THR A 171 0.91 -16.61 0.81
N ASN A 172 0.62 -15.50 0.11
CA ASN A 172 1.31 -14.24 0.34
C ASN A 172 0.96 -13.66 1.71
N LEU A 173 -0.31 -13.74 2.12
CA LEU A 173 -0.74 -13.29 3.44
C LEU A 173 -0.12 -14.13 4.57
N ALA A 174 -0.02 -15.45 4.42
CA ALA A 174 0.69 -16.30 5.38
C ALA A 174 2.16 -15.88 5.53
N MET A 175 2.86 -15.65 4.41
CA MET A 175 4.23 -15.13 4.43
C MET A 175 4.31 -13.74 5.10
N THR A 176 3.34 -12.86 4.82
CA THR A 176 3.25 -11.55 5.48
C THR A 176 3.13 -11.69 7.00
N MET A 177 2.26 -12.58 7.46
CA MET A 177 2.07 -12.84 8.88
C MET A 177 3.34 -13.32 9.59
N ASP A 178 4.20 -14.07 8.88
CA ASP A 178 5.42 -14.64 9.46
C ASP A 178 6.62 -13.66 9.40
N TYR A 179 6.70 -12.81 8.38
CA TYR A 179 7.92 -12.04 8.09
C TYR A 179 7.75 -10.52 8.15
N ALA A 180 6.53 -9.99 7.98
CA ALA A 180 6.30 -8.56 7.96
C ALA A 180 5.71 -8.01 9.27
N ASP A 181 5.81 -6.70 9.49
CA ASP A 181 5.22 -5.99 10.62
C ASP A 181 3.78 -5.57 10.33
N GLY A 182 3.42 -5.38 9.05
CA GLY A 182 2.07 -4.99 8.65
C GLY A 182 1.64 -5.53 7.28
N TRP A 183 0.36 -5.37 7.01
CA TRP A 183 -0.32 -5.81 5.82
C TRP A 183 -1.03 -4.65 5.13
N ILE A 184 -0.76 -4.44 3.83
CA ILE A 184 -1.41 -3.44 2.98
C ILE A 184 -2.30 -4.14 1.95
N PRO A 185 -3.53 -4.55 2.27
CA PRO A 185 -4.47 -5.04 1.27
C PRO A 185 -4.96 -3.91 0.38
N HIS A 186 -5.17 -4.21 -0.91
CA HIS A 186 -5.76 -3.31 -1.88
C HIS A 186 -6.95 -3.98 -2.56
N LEU A 187 -8.12 -3.30 -2.62
CA LEU A 187 -9.35 -3.84 -3.17
C LEU A 187 -9.81 -5.18 -2.54
N LEU A 188 -9.43 -5.41 -1.30
CA LEU A 188 -10.00 -6.50 -0.50
C LEU A 188 -11.26 -5.97 0.21
N PRO A 189 -12.41 -6.67 0.15
CA PRO A 189 -13.56 -6.30 0.96
C PRO A 189 -13.20 -6.21 2.46
N LEU A 190 -13.43 -5.06 3.07
CA LEU A 190 -13.02 -4.78 4.46
C LEU A 190 -13.61 -5.79 5.46
N SER A 191 -14.86 -6.21 5.24
CA SER A 191 -15.52 -7.25 6.04
C SER A 191 -14.86 -8.62 5.98
N SER A 192 -13.90 -8.80 5.05
CA SER A 192 -13.21 -10.07 4.83
C SER A 192 -11.82 -10.13 5.49
N ILE A 193 -11.37 -9.07 6.14
CA ILE A 193 -10.04 -8.99 6.76
C ILE A 193 -9.83 -10.14 7.77
N GLU A 194 -10.75 -10.30 8.71
CA GLU A 194 -10.65 -11.37 9.72
C GLU A 194 -10.66 -12.77 9.11
N SER A 195 -11.53 -13.01 8.12
CA SER A 195 -11.60 -14.31 7.45
C SER A 195 -10.39 -14.58 6.58
N ALA A 196 -9.81 -13.57 5.95
CA ALA A 196 -8.57 -13.69 5.18
C ALA A 196 -7.39 -14.07 6.09
N LEU A 197 -7.25 -13.43 7.24
CA LEU A 197 -6.25 -13.76 8.26
C LEU A 197 -6.43 -15.20 8.78
N ALA A 198 -7.65 -15.57 9.17
CA ALA A 198 -7.96 -16.93 9.66
C ALA A 198 -7.66 -17.99 8.59
N ASN A 199 -7.95 -17.71 7.32
CA ASN A 199 -7.66 -18.61 6.20
C ASN A 199 -6.17 -18.72 5.86
N ALA A 200 -5.38 -17.69 6.16
CA ALA A 200 -3.93 -17.72 5.97
C ALA A 200 -3.23 -18.66 6.96
N GLY A 201 -3.82 -18.88 8.14
CA GLY A 201 -3.31 -19.78 9.18
C GLY A 201 -2.87 -19.02 10.42
N ASP A 202 -2.24 -19.74 11.35
CA ASP A 202 -1.69 -19.14 12.55
C ASP A 202 -0.39 -18.40 12.24
N ARG A 203 -0.19 -17.26 12.89
CA ARG A 203 1.03 -16.49 12.78
C ARG A 203 2.16 -17.17 13.56
N ALA A 204 3.28 -17.46 12.92
CA ALA A 204 4.47 -18.00 13.60
C ALA A 204 5.15 -16.94 14.49
N ARG A 205 5.12 -15.69 14.05
CA ARG A 205 5.66 -14.55 14.79
C ARG A 205 4.64 -14.07 15.83
N THR A 206 4.93 -14.26 17.10
CA THR A 206 4.01 -13.94 18.24
C THR A 206 4.47 -12.75 19.08
N ASP A 207 5.60 -12.14 18.74
CA ASP A 207 6.21 -11.02 19.46
C ASP A 207 5.50 -9.69 19.24
N ARG A 208 4.79 -9.54 18.08
CA ARG A 208 4.03 -8.34 17.71
C ARG A 208 2.72 -8.70 17.02
N SER A 209 1.71 -7.82 17.11
CA SER A 209 0.51 -7.90 16.28
C SER A 209 0.84 -7.50 14.84
N LEU A 210 0.13 -8.06 13.86
CA LEU A 210 0.22 -7.60 12.47
C LEU A 210 -0.59 -6.31 12.34
N HIS A 211 0.06 -5.23 11.87
CA HIS A 211 -0.61 -3.95 11.63
C HIS A 211 -1.43 -3.99 10.33
N ILE A 212 -2.72 -3.68 10.40
CA ILE A 212 -3.65 -3.74 9.26
C ILE A 212 -3.82 -2.35 8.64
N CYS A 213 -3.37 -2.21 7.40
CA CYS A 213 -3.22 -0.92 6.73
C CYS A 213 -3.79 -0.94 5.29
N PRO A 214 -5.13 -1.07 5.08
CA PRO A 214 -5.71 -1.14 3.75
C PRO A 214 -5.52 0.13 2.94
N SER A 215 -5.19 -0.04 1.65
CA SER A 215 -5.20 1.04 0.66
C SER A 215 -6.61 1.17 0.07
N LEU A 216 -7.25 2.30 0.30
CA LEU A 216 -8.65 2.59 0.02
C LEU A 216 -8.77 3.61 -1.12
N PRO A 217 -9.06 3.20 -2.36
CA PRO A 217 -9.35 4.15 -3.41
C PRO A 217 -10.57 4.99 -3.05
N THR A 218 -10.39 6.31 -3.07
CA THR A 218 -11.34 7.28 -2.51
C THR A 218 -11.66 8.38 -3.49
N ALA A 219 -12.95 8.63 -3.70
CA ALA A 219 -13.46 9.73 -4.51
C ALA A 219 -14.53 10.52 -3.75
N ILE A 220 -14.32 11.83 -3.59
CA ILE A 220 -15.25 12.74 -2.93
C ILE A 220 -15.69 13.82 -3.91
N ALA A 221 -16.99 14.03 -4.01
CA ALA A 221 -17.59 15.10 -4.84
C ALA A 221 -18.95 15.51 -4.26
N ASP A 222 -19.40 16.74 -4.57
CA ASP A 222 -20.75 17.20 -4.21
C ASP A 222 -21.84 16.33 -4.86
N ASP A 223 -21.62 15.90 -6.11
CA ASP A 223 -22.44 14.88 -6.75
C ASP A 223 -21.88 13.47 -6.44
N PRO A 224 -22.54 12.69 -5.57
CA PRO A 224 -22.09 11.35 -5.23
C PRO A 224 -22.10 10.38 -6.42
N THR A 225 -22.84 10.69 -7.49
CA THR A 225 -22.86 9.86 -8.71
C THR A 225 -21.53 9.96 -9.45
N GLN A 226 -20.95 11.15 -9.51
CA GLN A 226 -19.62 11.36 -10.10
C GLN A 226 -18.52 10.60 -9.33
N ALA A 227 -18.53 10.71 -8.00
CA ALA A 227 -17.57 10.02 -7.14
C ALA A 227 -17.66 8.49 -7.32
N ARG A 228 -18.87 7.93 -7.26
CA ARG A 228 -19.12 6.49 -7.43
C ARG A 228 -18.73 6.00 -8.81
N ARG A 229 -19.02 6.74 -9.85
CA ARG A 229 -18.63 6.38 -11.21
C ARG A 229 -17.11 6.26 -11.34
N LEU A 230 -16.37 7.23 -10.82
CA LEU A 230 -14.90 7.21 -10.89
C LEU A 230 -14.32 6.02 -10.14
N LEU A 231 -14.85 5.71 -8.94
CA LEU A 231 -14.43 4.52 -8.21
C LEU A 231 -14.81 3.24 -8.95
N ALA A 232 -15.99 3.17 -9.58
CA ALA A 232 -16.41 2.02 -10.37
C ALA A 232 -15.50 1.78 -11.58
N GLU A 233 -15.09 2.82 -12.30
CA GLU A 233 -14.13 2.75 -13.40
C GLU A 233 -12.78 2.20 -12.93
N HIS A 234 -12.31 2.62 -11.75
CA HIS A 234 -11.09 2.11 -11.14
C HIS A 234 -11.19 0.63 -10.78
N VAL A 235 -12.24 0.24 -10.04
CA VAL A 235 -12.47 -1.15 -9.62
C VAL A 235 -12.62 -2.07 -10.84
N ALA A 236 -13.41 -1.65 -11.85
CA ALA A 236 -13.60 -2.42 -13.08
C ALA A 236 -12.28 -2.63 -13.84
N THR A 237 -11.38 -1.64 -13.83
CA THR A 237 -10.05 -1.78 -14.45
C THR A 237 -9.23 -2.88 -13.77
N TYR A 238 -9.18 -2.91 -12.45
CA TYR A 238 -8.40 -3.91 -11.71
C TYR A 238 -9.02 -5.31 -11.80
N VAL A 239 -10.30 -5.44 -11.54
CA VAL A 239 -11.03 -6.72 -11.57
C VAL A 239 -11.08 -7.29 -12.98
N GLY A 240 -11.26 -6.42 -13.97
CA GLY A 240 -11.33 -6.80 -15.39
C GLY A 240 -9.98 -7.22 -15.95
N SER A 241 -8.90 -6.48 -15.64
CA SER A 241 -7.59 -6.75 -16.24
C SER A 241 -6.80 -7.88 -15.58
N ALA A 242 -7.04 -8.18 -14.30
CA ALA A 242 -6.22 -9.12 -13.56
C ALA A 242 -7.05 -10.16 -12.79
N THR A 243 -6.90 -11.43 -13.15
CA THR A 243 -7.65 -12.55 -12.56
C THR A 243 -7.51 -12.65 -11.05
N PHE A 244 -6.36 -12.28 -10.49
CA PHE A 244 -6.16 -12.34 -9.04
C PHE A 244 -7.03 -11.34 -8.27
N TYR A 245 -7.35 -10.15 -8.81
CA TYR A 245 -8.30 -9.23 -8.20
C TYR A 245 -9.74 -9.76 -8.28
N ARG A 246 -10.12 -10.31 -9.44
CA ARG A 246 -11.39 -11.03 -9.55
C ARG A 246 -11.52 -12.12 -8.50
N ASP A 247 -10.50 -12.96 -8.37
CA ASP A 247 -10.52 -14.11 -7.45
C ASP A 247 -10.57 -13.66 -5.98
N VAL A 248 -9.86 -12.59 -5.61
CA VAL A 248 -9.93 -12.03 -4.27
C VAL A 248 -11.36 -11.57 -3.95
N ILE A 249 -11.98 -10.78 -4.80
CA ILE A 249 -13.35 -10.29 -4.57
C ILE A 249 -14.36 -11.44 -4.60
N ALA A 250 -14.23 -12.37 -5.55
CA ALA A 250 -15.10 -13.54 -5.67
C ALA A 250 -15.04 -14.45 -4.44
N ASN A 251 -13.85 -14.68 -3.89
CA ASN A 251 -13.65 -15.54 -2.71
C ASN A 251 -14.14 -14.91 -1.41
N HIS A 252 -14.49 -13.63 -1.43
CA HIS A 252 -14.97 -12.88 -0.28
C HIS A 252 -16.43 -12.42 -0.40
N GLY A 253 -17.25 -13.23 -1.07
CA GLY A 253 -18.71 -13.09 -1.04
C GLY A 253 -19.33 -12.40 -2.26
N LEU A 254 -18.55 -11.78 -3.14
CA LEU A 254 -19.00 -11.03 -4.32
C LEU A 254 -18.67 -11.78 -5.63
N HIS A 255 -18.95 -13.10 -5.65
CA HIS A 255 -18.55 -13.98 -6.75
C HIS A 255 -19.22 -13.60 -8.07
N ALA A 256 -20.53 -13.34 -8.07
CA ALA A 256 -21.28 -13.07 -9.30
C ALA A 256 -20.82 -11.76 -9.95
N GLU A 257 -20.67 -10.70 -9.14
CA GLU A 257 -20.20 -9.39 -9.59
C GLU A 257 -18.77 -9.45 -10.14
N ALA A 258 -17.85 -10.07 -9.39
CA ALA A 258 -16.45 -10.17 -9.81
C ALA A 258 -16.30 -10.85 -11.16
N HIS A 259 -17.05 -11.92 -11.40
CA HIS A 259 -17.04 -12.63 -12.69
C HIS A 259 -17.72 -11.82 -13.79
N ALA A 260 -18.88 -11.21 -13.55
CA ALA A 260 -19.57 -10.37 -14.54
C ALA A 260 -18.68 -9.20 -15.02
N VAL A 261 -18.01 -8.52 -14.09
CA VAL A 261 -17.06 -7.45 -14.41
C VAL A 261 -15.89 -7.96 -15.24
N HIS A 262 -15.29 -9.10 -14.84
CA HIS A 262 -14.14 -9.68 -15.54
C HIS A 262 -14.51 -10.12 -16.96
N ASP A 263 -15.60 -10.84 -17.12
CA ASP A 263 -16.05 -11.36 -18.42
C ASP A 263 -16.42 -10.23 -19.39
N ALA A 264 -17.13 -9.21 -18.92
CA ALA A 264 -17.45 -8.04 -19.72
C ALA A 264 -16.17 -7.29 -20.17
N TRP A 265 -15.17 -7.17 -19.29
CA TRP A 265 -13.89 -6.56 -19.61
C TRP A 265 -13.10 -7.34 -20.65
N GLN A 266 -12.99 -8.67 -20.49
CA GLN A 266 -12.27 -9.54 -21.42
C GLN A 266 -12.91 -9.57 -22.81
N ASP A 267 -14.25 -9.41 -22.88
CA ASP A 267 -15.01 -9.26 -24.13
C ASP A 267 -14.85 -7.88 -24.80
N GLY A 268 -14.07 -6.96 -24.21
CA GLY A 268 -13.91 -5.60 -24.71
C GLY A 268 -15.10 -4.67 -24.42
N ARG A 269 -16.06 -5.10 -23.59
CA ARG A 269 -17.27 -4.35 -23.18
C ARG A 269 -17.00 -3.57 -21.88
N GLN A 270 -16.02 -2.66 -21.91
CA GLN A 270 -15.56 -1.96 -20.71
C GLN A 270 -16.65 -1.12 -20.02
N SER A 271 -17.55 -0.49 -20.79
CA SER A 271 -18.70 0.24 -20.22
C SER A 271 -19.65 -0.68 -19.47
N ASP A 272 -19.85 -1.89 -19.96
CA ASP A 272 -20.71 -2.89 -19.30
C ASP A 272 -20.02 -3.35 -18.01
N ALA A 273 -18.70 -3.63 -18.04
CA ALA A 273 -17.93 -3.98 -16.86
C ALA A 273 -18.06 -2.93 -15.74
N VAL A 274 -18.03 -1.64 -16.06
CA VAL A 274 -18.28 -0.57 -15.08
C VAL A 274 -19.69 -0.61 -14.56
N SER A 275 -20.68 -0.96 -15.41
CA SER A 275 -22.11 -1.02 -15.01
C SER A 275 -22.42 -2.24 -14.12
N GLU A 276 -21.60 -3.29 -14.16
CA GLU A 276 -21.71 -4.45 -13.26
C GLU A 276 -21.21 -4.17 -11.84
N ILE A 277 -20.47 -3.08 -11.62
CA ILE A 277 -20.00 -2.69 -10.28
C ILE A 277 -21.18 -2.22 -9.43
N THR A 278 -21.54 -3.03 -8.45
CA THR A 278 -22.62 -2.71 -7.51
C THR A 278 -22.17 -1.68 -6.47
N ARG A 279 -23.15 -1.02 -5.84
CA ARG A 279 -22.87 -0.14 -4.70
C ARG A 279 -22.25 -0.92 -3.53
N GLU A 280 -22.69 -2.15 -3.31
CA GLU A 280 -22.15 -3.03 -2.27
C GLU A 280 -20.65 -3.28 -2.48
N LEU A 281 -20.24 -3.57 -3.72
CA LEU A 281 -18.83 -3.76 -4.04
C LEU A 281 -18.02 -2.47 -3.82
N LEU A 282 -18.55 -1.30 -4.24
CA LEU A 282 -17.86 -0.02 -4.00
C LEU A 282 -17.66 0.26 -2.51
N ASP A 283 -18.73 0.10 -1.72
CA ASP A 283 -18.69 0.34 -0.27
C ASP A 283 -17.81 -0.70 0.46
N ALA A 284 -17.62 -1.89 -0.12
CA ALA A 284 -16.75 -2.93 0.43
C ALA A 284 -15.25 -2.63 0.26
N VAL A 285 -14.83 -1.95 -0.82
CA VAL A 285 -13.41 -1.84 -1.20
C VAL A 285 -12.85 -0.41 -1.19
N GLY A 286 -13.69 0.63 -0.99
CA GLY A 286 -13.26 2.01 -1.05
C GLY A 286 -14.26 2.99 -0.46
N ILE A 287 -14.07 4.28 -0.75
CA ILE A 287 -14.93 5.37 -0.28
C ILE A 287 -15.36 6.21 -1.48
N ALA A 288 -16.66 6.32 -1.78
CA ALA A 288 -17.14 7.16 -2.87
C ALA A 288 -18.46 7.84 -2.55
N GLY A 289 -18.48 9.17 -2.45
CA GLY A 289 -19.68 9.93 -2.11
C GLY A 289 -19.45 11.40 -1.83
N THR A 290 -20.36 11.97 -1.03
CA THR A 290 -20.23 13.36 -0.56
C THR A 290 -19.17 13.47 0.55
N PRO A 291 -18.69 14.69 0.89
CA PRO A 291 -17.78 14.90 2.03
C PRO A 291 -18.31 14.33 3.35
N GLU A 292 -19.61 14.46 3.63
CA GLU A 292 -20.25 13.93 4.84
C GLU A 292 -20.19 12.41 4.88
N TYR A 293 -20.60 11.75 3.77
CA TYR A 293 -20.52 10.30 3.64
C TYR A 293 -19.08 9.80 3.80
N GLY A 294 -18.14 10.47 3.16
CA GLY A 294 -16.72 10.09 3.26
C GLY A 294 -16.18 10.12 4.69
N ARG A 295 -16.51 11.17 5.45
CA ARG A 295 -16.12 11.28 6.87
C ARG A 295 -16.74 10.20 7.74
N GLU A 296 -18.03 9.93 7.57
CA GLU A 296 -18.72 8.88 8.31
C GLU A 296 -18.11 7.51 8.01
N ARG A 297 -17.92 7.23 6.72
CA ARG A 297 -17.34 5.95 6.28
C ARG A 297 -15.90 5.75 6.75
N LEU A 298 -15.07 6.79 6.74
CA LEU A 298 -13.71 6.68 7.24
C LEU A 298 -13.67 6.38 8.75
N ARG A 299 -14.55 6.99 9.56
CA ARG A 299 -14.64 6.65 11.00
C ARG A 299 -15.00 5.19 11.23
N GLU A 300 -16.01 4.66 10.50
CA GLU A 300 -16.38 3.24 10.58
C GLU A 300 -15.22 2.31 10.20
N ILE A 301 -14.42 2.69 9.21
CA ILE A 301 -13.25 1.92 8.78
C ILE A 301 -12.16 1.94 9.86
N LEU A 302 -11.89 3.09 10.47
CA LEU A 302 -10.90 3.23 11.53
C LEU A 302 -11.23 2.44 12.81
N GLU A 303 -12.49 2.00 12.98
CA GLU A 303 -12.86 1.06 14.05
C GLU A 303 -12.41 -0.39 13.77
N GLN A 304 -12.09 -0.71 12.51
CA GLN A 304 -11.81 -2.07 12.04
C GLN A 304 -10.34 -2.30 11.64
N VAL A 305 -9.57 -1.23 11.40
CA VAL A 305 -8.19 -1.29 10.92
C VAL A 305 -7.29 -0.39 11.74
N ASP A 306 -5.98 -0.61 11.67
CA ASP A 306 -5.02 0.18 12.44
C ASP A 306 -4.66 1.49 11.74
N THR A 307 -4.48 1.46 10.41
CA THR A 307 -4.27 2.63 9.56
C THR A 307 -5.16 2.55 8.33
N ALA A 308 -5.80 3.65 7.93
CA ALA A 308 -6.51 3.76 6.66
C ALA A 308 -5.67 4.58 5.66
N LEU A 309 -5.22 3.96 4.56
CA LEU A 309 -4.51 4.68 3.48
C LEU A 309 -5.50 5.15 2.44
N ILE A 310 -5.70 6.45 2.36
CA ILE A 310 -6.55 7.10 1.37
C ILE A 310 -5.77 7.23 0.07
N SER A 311 -6.16 6.48 -0.94
CA SER A 311 -5.59 6.51 -2.28
C SER A 311 -6.60 7.05 -3.29
N PHE A 312 -6.15 7.34 -4.52
CA PHE A 312 -7.01 7.96 -5.53
C PHE A 312 -7.31 6.98 -6.67
N PRO A 313 -8.56 6.93 -7.14
CA PRO A 313 -8.90 6.23 -8.38
C PRO A 313 -8.15 6.84 -9.57
N ARG A 314 -7.84 6.01 -10.57
CA ARG A 314 -7.28 6.50 -11.84
C ARG A 314 -8.24 7.49 -12.47
N GLY A 315 -7.69 8.61 -12.97
CA GLY A 315 -8.48 9.68 -13.58
C GLY A 315 -9.09 10.68 -12.58
N ALA A 316 -8.78 10.56 -11.29
CA ALA A 316 -9.11 11.61 -10.32
C ALA A 316 -8.38 12.91 -10.68
N THR A 317 -9.10 14.03 -10.62
CA THR A 317 -8.53 15.34 -10.93
C THR A 317 -7.82 15.96 -9.71
N THR A 318 -6.97 16.94 -9.94
CA THR A 318 -6.31 17.70 -8.85
C THR A 318 -7.34 18.32 -7.89
N ASP A 319 -8.48 18.81 -8.39
CA ASP A 319 -9.54 19.34 -7.55
C ASP A 319 -10.16 18.24 -6.66
N MET A 320 -10.32 17.02 -7.18
CA MET A 320 -10.79 15.88 -6.39
C MET A 320 -9.75 15.45 -5.34
N HIS A 321 -8.45 15.48 -5.67
CA HIS A 321 -7.40 15.20 -4.68
C HIS A 321 -7.50 16.17 -3.49
N ARG A 322 -7.67 17.48 -3.76
CA ARG A 322 -7.88 18.50 -2.72
C ARG A 322 -9.18 18.28 -1.94
N ALA A 323 -10.30 18.01 -2.64
CA ALA A 323 -11.57 17.76 -1.99
C ALA A 323 -11.51 16.56 -1.02
N VAL A 324 -10.78 15.48 -1.39
CA VAL A 324 -10.55 14.34 -0.52
C VAL A 324 -9.70 14.75 0.69
N ALA A 325 -8.60 15.48 0.50
CA ALA A 325 -7.73 15.92 1.58
C ALA A 325 -8.48 16.83 2.58
N GLU A 326 -9.24 17.80 2.09
CA GLU A 326 -10.05 18.72 2.91
C GLU A 326 -11.20 18.00 3.65
N ALA A 327 -11.83 17.04 3.00
CA ALA A 327 -12.95 16.32 3.58
C ALA A 327 -12.51 15.31 4.65
N LEU A 328 -11.41 14.60 4.44
CA LEU A 328 -11.04 13.43 5.24
C LEU A 328 -9.86 13.68 6.19
N GLY A 329 -9.01 14.67 5.94
CA GLY A 329 -7.89 15.00 6.83
C GLY A 329 -8.30 15.27 8.28
N PRO A 330 -9.43 15.97 8.57
CA PRO A 330 -9.86 16.20 9.95
C PRO A 330 -10.44 14.98 10.68
N VAL A 331 -10.48 13.81 10.04
CA VAL A 331 -11.08 12.61 10.65
C VAL A 331 -10.03 11.87 11.46
N SER A 332 -10.30 11.73 12.75
CA SER A 332 -9.55 10.88 13.69
C SER A 332 -10.52 9.97 14.43
N ARG A 333 -10.00 8.94 15.10
CA ARG A 333 -10.80 8.06 15.99
C ARG A 333 -11.46 8.81 17.13
#